data_198be26d06a49da7e48f1bdb36426676
#
_entry.id   198be26d06a49da7e48f1bdb36426676
#
_cell.length_a   1.000
_cell.length_b   1.000
_cell.length_c   1.000
_cell.angle_alpha   90.00
_cell.angle_beta   90.00
_cell.angle_gamma   90.00
#
_symmetry.space_group_name_H-M   'P 1'
#
loop_
_entity.id
_entity.type
_entity.pdbx_description
1 polymer ?
#
loop_
_entity_poly.entity_id
_entity_poly.type
_entity_poly.pdbx_seq_one_letter_code
_entity_poly.pdbx_strand_id
1 'polypeptide(L)'
;MSLRATRLVAILAVLTLFLEPALGAQSKKKKKSTPKKKAAPTRKAAAPRPLAVPVGATFEERLSSLVNGAVARGAMSSIQIVDLETGRVVSERNPHMPVAPASNMKLFTTAAAIDLLKPSFEVTTGVYVRGNIDASGTLDGDIRIVGRGDPTIGGRFHDGSATAVIQDWAADLKAAGIKTVRGNLIFEHGYFDTNYIHDTWPADQLTAWYEAPVAAFTMQEGCVEVRVLPSKPGERCVVQLEPPTSFVTVENSCRTGGGYPFITRHRGTNTVIVRGGVPARSGRTEVFITIENPIHYFAAVTNETLQRQGIAIQGQITLVPHDARTDWRLVTKHSTPLSILVYVINKKSQNHYAEQVLKIVGAEMRKDGSWAGGTAEVKEWLTTKVGVPANEFSPTDGSGMSRNNRASANAFISLLRYRWKSPWREEFVSSLPYSGDPDSKFGNRLKRPPFARQVYAKTGYISGVIGLSGYVHAQSGKVYAFSFLFNRYNTGVFAVYNLEDELLKEIIRSG
;
A
#
# COMPACT_ATOMS: atom_id res chain seq x y z
N MET A 1 -0.99 -14.63 32.44
CA MET A 1 -2.08 -13.87 31.78
C MET A 1 -2.01 -12.44 32.26
N SER A 2 -1.68 -11.50 31.37
CA SER A 2 -2.17 -10.18 31.47
C SER A 2 -1.32 -9.12 30.88
N LEU A 3 -0.46 -8.53 30.97
CA LEU A 3 0.04 -7.18 30.63
C LEU A 3 0.28 -6.87 29.14
N ARG A 4 0.25 -7.86 28.23
CA ARG A 4 0.52 -7.66 26.79
C ARG A 4 -0.72 -7.30 25.94
N ALA A 5 -1.93 -7.60 26.39
CA ALA A 5 -3.17 -7.29 25.66
C ALA A 5 -3.58 -5.80 25.75
N THR A 6 -3.12 -5.09 26.77
CA THR A 6 -3.51 -3.70 27.03
C THR A 6 -2.69 -2.67 26.22
N ARG A 7 -1.55 -3.08 25.64
CA ARG A 7 -0.72 -2.18 24.81
C ARG A 7 -1.22 -2.00 23.38
N LEU A 8 -1.99 -2.96 22.84
CA LEU A 8 -2.49 -2.87 21.45
C LEU A 8 -3.60 -1.81 21.26
N VAL A 9 -4.34 -1.46 22.30
CA VAL A 9 -5.44 -0.47 22.22
C VAL A 9 -4.93 0.97 22.31
N ALA A 10 -3.75 1.19 22.87
CA ALA A 10 -3.17 2.53 23.03
C ALA A 10 -2.40 3.04 21.79
N ILE A 11 -2.12 2.17 20.82
CA ILE A 11 -1.32 2.50 19.61
C ILE A 11 -2.12 3.26 18.53
N LEU A 12 -3.45 3.31 18.64
CA LEU A 12 -4.28 4.05 17.67
C LEU A 12 -4.19 5.59 17.76
N ALA A 13 -3.50 6.14 18.77
CA ALA A 13 -3.49 7.59 19.04
C ALA A 13 -2.21 8.34 18.65
N VAL A 14 -1.14 7.66 18.19
CA VAL A 14 0.15 8.33 17.88
C VAL A 14 0.62 7.97 16.47
N LEU A 15 -0.12 8.42 15.47
CA LEU A 15 0.28 8.32 14.05
C LEU A 15 0.16 9.68 13.36
N THR A 16 0.86 10.68 13.88
CA THR A 16 1.07 11.94 13.17
C THR A 16 2.54 12.09 12.81
N LEU A 17 2.78 12.38 11.52
CA LEU A 17 4.03 12.81 10.88
C LEU A 17 4.77 11.73 10.07
N PHE A 18 4.26 11.42 8.88
CA PHE A 18 5.10 11.16 7.73
C PHE A 18 4.63 12.05 6.57
N LEU A 19 5.31 13.16 6.38
CA LEU A 19 5.20 13.98 5.18
C LEU A 19 5.90 13.24 4.03
N GLU A 20 5.11 12.72 3.08
CA GLU A 20 5.66 12.25 1.81
C GLU A 20 6.21 13.47 1.03
N PRO A 21 7.42 13.41 0.47
CA PRO A 21 7.90 14.46 -0.42
C PRO A 21 7.08 14.45 -1.71
N ALA A 22 6.58 15.63 -2.09
CA ALA A 22 5.84 15.86 -3.32
C ALA A 22 6.66 15.43 -4.55
N LEU A 23 6.14 14.51 -5.34
CA LEU A 23 6.60 14.18 -6.69
C LEU A 23 6.40 15.39 -7.60
N GLY A 24 7.50 16.05 -7.99
CA GLY A 24 7.44 17.13 -8.96
C GLY A 24 8.78 17.80 -9.25
N ALA A 25 9.72 17.11 -9.86
CA ALA A 25 10.84 17.80 -10.52
C ALA A 25 11.16 17.15 -11.87
N GLN A 26 10.44 17.58 -12.91
CA GLN A 26 10.92 17.38 -14.28
C GLN A 26 12.17 18.22 -14.53
N SER A 27 13.26 17.57 -14.91
CA SER A 27 14.53 18.19 -15.27
C SER A 27 14.36 19.13 -16.47
N LYS A 28 14.52 20.42 -16.29
CA LYS A 28 14.69 21.40 -17.38
C LYS A 28 16.12 21.31 -17.91
N LYS A 29 16.34 20.64 -19.03
CA LYS A 29 17.56 20.78 -19.83
C LYS A 29 17.68 22.23 -20.31
N LYS A 30 18.74 22.96 -19.90
CA LYS A 30 19.10 24.24 -20.47
C LYS A 30 19.54 24.05 -21.94
N LYS A 31 18.73 24.50 -22.88
CA LYS A 31 19.13 24.74 -24.27
C LYS A 31 19.69 26.17 -24.41
N LYS A 32 20.83 26.26 -25.07
CA LYS A 32 21.45 27.54 -25.47
C LYS A 32 20.51 28.38 -26.31
N SER A 33 20.49 29.68 -26.05
CA SER A 33 19.63 30.67 -26.69
C SER A 33 20.05 30.98 -28.11
N THR A 34 19.16 30.79 -29.08
CA THR A 34 19.15 31.44 -30.39
C THR A 34 18.00 32.47 -30.40
N PRO A 35 18.12 33.57 -31.19
CA PRO A 35 17.27 34.74 -31.03
C PRO A 35 15.82 34.50 -31.47
N LYS A 36 14.87 35.00 -30.67
CA LYS A 36 13.43 34.83 -30.79
C LYS A 36 12.87 35.60 -31.99
N LYS A 37 12.25 34.87 -32.94
CA LYS A 37 11.14 35.42 -33.75
C LYS A 37 9.90 35.51 -32.85
N LYS A 38 9.26 36.68 -32.84
CA LYS A 38 8.00 36.91 -32.11
C LYS A 38 6.93 35.92 -32.61
N ALA A 39 6.52 35.00 -31.76
CA ALA A 39 5.37 34.14 -32.02
C ALA A 39 4.08 34.88 -31.59
N ALA A 40 3.05 34.71 -32.39
CA ALA A 40 1.70 35.21 -32.10
C ALA A 40 1.15 34.63 -30.79
N PRO A 41 0.23 35.35 -30.09
CA PRO A 41 -0.28 34.87 -28.81
C PRO A 41 -1.11 33.59 -29.01
N THR A 42 -0.65 32.51 -28.48
CA THR A 42 -1.44 31.28 -28.34
C THR A 42 -2.62 31.53 -27.43
N ARG A 43 -3.83 31.47 -27.97
CA ARG A 43 -5.07 31.48 -27.20
C ARG A 43 -4.98 30.39 -26.14
N LYS A 44 -4.92 30.77 -24.85
CA LYS A 44 -5.19 29.86 -23.75
C LYS A 44 -6.57 29.26 -23.97
N ALA A 45 -6.65 27.94 -24.15
CA ALA A 45 -7.93 27.26 -24.18
C ALA A 45 -8.71 27.66 -22.89
N ALA A 46 -9.84 28.29 -23.05
CA ALA A 46 -10.72 28.64 -21.94
C ALA A 46 -11.11 27.29 -21.23
N ALA A 47 -11.09 27.32 -19.90
CA ALA A 47 -11.66 26.22 -19.14
C ALA A 47 -13.10 25.96 -19.62
N PRO A 48 -13.51 24.70 -19.82
CA PRO A 48 -14.86 24.39 -20.25
C PRO A 48 -15.84 25.00 -19.23
N ARG A 49 -16.75 25.84 -19.72
CA ARG A 49 -17.82 26.40 -18.89
C ARG A 49 -18.63 25.26 -18.30
N PRO A 50 -18.96 25.30 -16.98
CA PRO A 50 -19.94 24.38 -16.41
C PRO A 50 -21.22 24.43 -17.28
N LEU A 51 -21.79 23.25 -17.55
CA LEU A 51 -23.10 23.19 -18.19
C LEU A 51 -24.07 23.93 -17.27
N ALA A 52 -24.76 24.93 -17.80
CA ALA A 52 -25.79 25.63 -17.06
C ALA A 52 -26.90 24.62 -16.73
N VAL A 53 -27.04 24.28 -15.46
CA VAL A 53 -28.12 23.42 -14.98
C VAL A 53 -29.39 24.27 -15.01
N PRO A 54 -30.50 23.79 -15.62
CA PRO A 54 -31.75 24.53 -15.65
C PRO A 54 -32.24 24.89 -14.24
N VAL A 55 -32.79 26.09 -14.05
CA VAL A 55 -33.44 26.45 -12.79
C VAL A 55 -34.64 25.54 -12.60
N GLY A 56 -34.70 24.84 -11.43
CA GLY A 56 -35.78 23.88 -11.15
C GLY A 56 -35.45 22.39 -11.51
N ALA A 57 -34.24 22.10 -11.98
CA ALA A 57 -33.83 20.74 -12.26
C ALA A 57 -33.88 19.84 -10.99
N THR A 58 -34.36 18.62 -11.17
CA THR A 58 -34.37 17.59 -10.11
C THR A 58 -32.96 17.19 -9.72
N PHE A 59 -32.79 16.48 -8.60
CA PHE A 59 -31.51 15.92 -8.15
C PHE A 59 -30.89 15.01 -9.22
N GLU A 60 -31.70 14.12 -9.82
CA GLU A 60 -31.24 13.20 -10.88
C GLU A 60 -30.82 13.94 -12.15
N GLU A 61 -31.55 14.98 -12.55
CA GLU A 61 -31.18 15.82 -13.71
C GLU A 61 -29.86 16.54 -13.50
N ARG A 62 -29.61 17.07 -12.29
CA ARG A 62 -28.34 17.71 -11.96
C ARG A 62 -27.18 16.73 -11.98
N LEU A 63 -27.34 15.55 -11.39
CA LEU A 63 -26.32 14.49 -11.47
C LEU A 63 -26.08 14.03 -12.90
N SER A 64 -27.16 13.81 -13.67
CA SER A 64 -27.08 13.41 -15.09
C SER A 64 -26.31 14.45 -15.93
N SER A 65 -26.54 15.72 -15.67
CA SER A 65 -25.80 16.82 -16.33
C SER A 65 -24.30 16.78 -16.02
N LEU A 66 -23.92 16.51 -14.78
CA LEU A 66 -22.51 16.38 -14.37
C LEU A 66 -21.86 15.13 -14.97
N VAL A 67 -22.50 13.97 -14.84
CA VAL A 67 -22.04 12.67 -15.34
C VAL A 67 -21.88 12.68 -16.86
N ASN A 68 -22.73 13.40 -17.59
CA ASN A 68 -22.65 13.56 -19.04
C ASN A 68 -22.00 14.89 -19.47
N GLY A 69 -21.34 15.59 -18.55
CA GLY A 69 -20.61 16.83 -18.82
C GLY A 69 -19.34 16.64 -19.67
N ALA A 70 -18.73 17.73 -20.09
CA ALA A 70 -17.59 17.74 -21.00
C ALA A 70 -16.37 16.95 -20.47
N VAL A 71 -16.11 17.02 -19.15
CA VAL A 71 -14.99 16.30 -18.52
C VAL A 71 -15.21 14.78 -18.59
N ALA A 72 -16.40 14.30 -18.26
CA ALA A 72 -16.71 12.87 -18.33
C ALA A 72 -16.75 12.33 -19.77
N ARG A 73 -17.27 13.14 -20.73
CA ARG A 73 -17.22 12.78 -22.16
C ARG A 73 -15.82 12.80 -22.75
N GLY A 74 -14.93 13.61 -22.20
CA GLY A 74 -13.53 13.71 -22.60
C GLY A 74 -12.63 12.61 -22.03
N ALA A 75 -13.19 11.60 -21.38
CA ALA A 75 -12.50 10.45 -20.80
C ALA A 75 -13.18 9.12 -21.20
N MET A 76 -12.43 8.02 -21.12
CA MET A 76 -13.03 6.70 -20.98
C MET A 76 -13.57 6.59 -19.55
N SER A 77 -14.80 7.00 -19.32
CA SER A 77 -15.40 7.07 -17.99
C SER A 77 -16.41 5.95 -17.77
N SER A 78 -16.30 5.28 -16.61
CA SER A 78 -17.28 4.33 -16.08
C SER A 78 -17.74 4.86 -14.73
N ILE A 79 -19.03 5.25 -14.65
CA ILE A 79 -19.60 5.99 -13.51
C ILE A 79 -20.92 5.34 -13.13
N GLN A 80 -21.18 5.14 -11.82
CA GLN A 80 -22.47 4.74 -11.31
C GLN A 80 -22.70 5.25 -9.89
N ILE A 81 -23.93 5.68 -9.60
CA ILE A 81 -24.40 6.16 -8.29
C ILE A 81 -25.69 5.41 -7.97
N VAL A 82 -25.77 4.78 -6.80
CA VAL A 82 -26.91 3.94 -6.38
C VAL A 82 -27.32 4.31 -4.96
N ASP A 83 -28.61 4.51 -4.77
CA ASP A 83 -29.24 4.61 -3.45
C ASP A 83 -29.19 3.23 -2.77
N LEU A 84 -28.56 3.14 -1.59
CA LEU A 84 -28.33 1.85 -0.90
C LEU A 84 -29.59 1.32 -0.24
N GLU A 85 -30.56 2.16 0.11
CA GLU A 85 -31.82 1.76 0.72
C GLU A 85 -32.73 1.09 -0.32
N THR A 86 -32.95 1.78 -1.44
CA THR A 86 -33.87 1.33 -2.49
C THR A 86 -33.22 0.41 -3.53
N GLY A 87 -31.88 0.49 -3.67
CA GLY A 87 -31.14 -0.15 -4.74
C GLY A 87 -31.27 0.53 -6.10
N ARG A 88 -31.95 1.67 -6.19
CA ARG A 88 -32.20 2.41 -7.43
C ARG A 88 -30.92 3.08 -7.92
N VAL A 89 -30.65 2.93 -9.21
CA VAL A 89 -29.61 3.71 -9.91
C VAL A 89 -30.08 5.15 -10.04
N VAL A 90 -29.33 6.09 -9.50
CA VAL A 90 -29.64 7.54 -9.50
C VAL A 90 -29.05 8.22 -10.72
N SER A 91 -27.84 7.85 -11.07
CA SER A 91 -27.18 8.36 -12.29
C SER A 91 -26.04 7.44 -12.70
N GLU A 92 -25.82 7.30 -14.01
CA GLU A 92 -24.76 6.45 -14.53
C GLU A 92 -24.23 6.90 -15.89
N ARG A 93 -23.02 6.43 -16.23
CA ARG A 93 -22.41 6.56 -17.55
C ARG A 93 -21.49 5.38 -17.78
N ASN A 94 -21.79 4.59 -18.84
CA ASN A 94 -21.03 3.38 -19.20
C ASN A 94 -20.73 2.47 -18.00
N PRO A 95 -21.72 2.15 -17.13
CA PRO A 95 -21.46 1.50 -15.83
C PRO A 95 -20.81 0.12 -15.97
N HIS A 96 -21.05 -0.57 -17.08
CA HIS A 96 -20.56 -1.91 -17.39
C HIS A 96 -19.22 -1.90 -18.16
N MET A 97 -18.65 -0.73 -18.46
CA MET A 97 -17.38 -0.63 -19.19
C MET A 97 -16.18 -0.86 -18.26
N PRO A 98 -15.40 -1.97 -18.44
CA PRO A 98 -14.23 -2.22 -17.62
C PRO A 98 -13.07 -1.29 -18.02
N VAL A 99 -12.55 -0.57 -17.05
CA VAL A 99 -11.40 0.33 -17.20
C VAL A 99 -10.34 0.03 -16.12
N ALA A 100 -9.14 0.58 -16.26
CA ALA A 100 -8.12 0.44 -15.23
C ALA A 100 -8.58 1.18 -13.95
N PRO A 101 -8.63 0.50 -12.79
CA PRO A 101 -9.17 1.08 -11.56
C PRO A 101 -8.11 1.82 -10.71
N ALA A 102 -6.81 1.69 -11.04
CA ALA A 102 -5.71 2.08 -10.16
C ALA A 102 -5.93 1.54 -8.73
N SER A 103 -5.56 2.28 -7.68
CA SER A 103 -5.66 1.81 -6.29
C SER A 103 -7.09 1.55 -5.78
N ASN A 104 -8.15 1.81 -6.57
CA ASN A 104 -9.48 1.29 -6.24
C ASN A 104 -9.51 -0.24 -6.26
N MET A 105 -8.60 -0.91 -6.98
CA MET A 105 -8.42 -2.36 -6.97
C MET A 105 -8.35 -2.94 -5.54
N LYS A 106 -7.74 -2.19 -4.62
CA LYS A 106 -7.60 -2.56 -3.21
C LYS A 106 -8.93 -2.82 -2.50
N LEU A 107 -10.03 -2.22 -2.96
CA LEU A 107 -11.36 -2.50 -2.42
C LEU A 107 -11.77 -3.96 -2.65
N PHE A 108 -11.48 -4.52 -3.82
CA PHE A 108 -11.75 -5.94 -4.10
C PHE A 108 -10.86 -6.85 -3.26
N THR A 109 -9.57 -6.56 -3.22
CA THR A 109 -8.58 -7.33 -2.43
C THR A 109 -8.96 -7.37 -0.95
N THR A 110 -9.24 -6.21 -0.36
CA THR A 110 -9.56 -6.12 1.09
C THR A 110 -10.93 -6.69 1.42
N ALA A 111 -11.93 -6.49 0.57
CA ALA A 111 -13.26 -7.04 0.78
C ALA A 111 -13.26 -8.57 0.67
N ALA A 112 -12.55 -9.14 -0.30
CA ALA A 112 -12.39 -10.59 -0.43
C ALA A 112 -11.65 -11.17 0.79
N ALA A 113 -10.53 -10.55 1.20
CA ALA A 113 -9.76 -11.00 2.36
C ALA A 113 -10.59 -11.00 3.65
N ILE A 114 -11.36 -9.92 3.91
CA ILE A 114 -12.26 -9.84 5.07
C ILE A 114 -13.29 -10.98 5.06
N ASP A 115 -13.83 -11.32 3.90
CA ASP A 115 -14.90 -12.33 3.80
C ASP A 115 -14.36 -13.75 3.89
N LEU A 116 -13.24 -14.03 3.22
CA LEU A 116 -12.63 -15.35 3.12
C LEU A 116 -11.87 -15.74 4.37
N LEU A 117 -11.05 -14.81 4.90
CA LEU A 117 -10.16 -15.08 6.02
C LEU A 117 -10.72 -14.62 7.37
N LYS A 118 -11.67 -13.68 7.40
CA LYS A 118 -12.22 -12.94 8.55
C LYS A 118 -11.25 -11.87 9.11
N PRO A 119 -11.77 -10.78 9.71
CA PRO A 119 -10.93 -9.69 10.25
C PRO A 119 -9.95 -10.13 11.35
N SER A 120 -10.30 -11.19 12.07
CA SER A 120 -9.49 -11.76 13.16
C SER A 120 -8.42 -12.75 12.70
N PHE A 121 -8.34 -13.06 11.39
CA PHE A 121 -7.27 -13.91 10.87
C PHE A 121 -5.91 -13.29 11.18
N GLU A 122 -4.98 -14.09 11.73
CA GLU A 122 -3.65 -13.62 12.11
C GLU A 122 -2.62 -14.05 11.05
N VAL A 123 -1.91 -13.08 10.49
CA VAL A 123 -0.70 -13.33 9.73
C VAL A 123 0.45 -13.49 10.72
N THR A 124 1.11 -14.64 10.70
CA THR A 124 2.05 -15.04 11.76
C THR A 124 3.43 -15.37 11.21
N THR A 125 4.47 -14.84 11.85
CA THR A 125 5.86 -15.28 11.65
C THR A 125 6.34 -15.93 12.94
N GLY A 126 6.62 -17.25 12.89
CA GLY A 126 6.98 -18.06 14.08
C GLY A 126 8.48 -18.35 14.13
N VAL A 127 9.03 -18.33 15.36
CA VAL A 127 10.43 -18.70 15.65
C VAL A 127 10.43 -19.99 16.46
N TYR A 128 11.04 -21.00 15.90
CA TYR A 128 11.09 -22.37 16.45
C TYR A 128 12.53 -22.78 16.71
N VAL A 129 12.71 -23.66 17.68
CA VAL A 129 14.01 -24.30 17.97
C VAL A 129 13.86 -25.80 17.95
N ARG A 130 14.95 -26.47 17.62
CA ARG A 130 15.11 -27.91 17.65
C ARG A 130 16.48 -28.25 18.26
N GLY A 131 16.53 -29.23 19.14
CA GLY A 131 17.74 -29.64 19.86
C GLY A 131 17.70 -29.31 21.35
N ASN A 132 18.79 -29.60 22.04
CA ASN A 132 18.93 -29.43 23.48
C ASN A 132 19.72 -28.17 23.83
N ILE A 133 19.35 -27.52 24.92
CA ILE A 133 20.07 -26.36 25.46
C ILE A 133 20.88 -26.82 26.66
N ASP A 134 22.20 -26.63 26.62
CA ASP A 134 23.09 -26.99 27.72
C ASP A 134 23.12 -25.91 28.83
N ALA A 135 23.81 -26.20 29.93
CA ALA A 135 23.94 -25.31 31.08
C ALA A 135 24.64 -23.96 30.77
N SER A 136 25.39 -23.88 29.67
CA SER A 136 26.06 -22.67 29.22
C SER A 136 25.13 -21.76 28.41
N GLY A 137 23.96 -22.27 28.02
CA GLY A 137 23.01 -21.58 27.13
C GLY A 137 23.32 -21.85 25.65
N THR A 138 24.00 -22.96 25.34
CA THR A 138 24.25 -23.35 23.96
C THR A 138 23.17 -24.31 23.48
N LEU A 139 22.45 -23.94 22.43
CA LEU A 139 21.54 -24.81 21.69
C LEU A 139 22.37 -25.73 20.76
N ASP A 140 22.43 -27.04 21.08
CA ASP A 140 22.94 -28.05 20.17
C ASP A 140 21.84 -28.46 19.19
N GLY A 141 21.63 -27.61 18.20
CA GLY A 141 20.53 -27.70 17.28
C GLY A 141 20.32 -26.41 16.47
N ASP A 142 19.17 -26.28 15.83
CA ASP A 142 18.84 -25.24 14.86
C ASP A 142 17.76 -24.26 15.38
N ILE A 143 17.77 -23.06 14.83
CA ILE A 143 16.62 -22.14 14.87
C ILE A 143 15.95 -22.17 13.50
N ARG A 144 14.61 -22.27 13.46
CA ARG A 144 13.80 -22.12 12.25
C ARG A 144 12.84 -20.94 12.41
N ILE A 145 12.81 -20.05 11.41
CA ILE A 145 11.82 -18.99 11.30
C ILE A 145 10.91 -19.31 10.12
N VAL A 146 9.58 -19.25 10.32
CA VAL A 146 8.57 -19.57 9.31
C VAL A 146 7.85 -18.30 8.92
N GLY A 147 8.04 -17.84 7.66
CA GLY A 147 7.44 -16.63 7.14
C GLY A 147 6.12 -16.89 6.43
N ARG A 148 5.11 -16.05 6.71
CA ARG A 148 3.79 -16.10 6.07
C ARG A 148 3.34 -14.76 5.50
N GLY A 149 4.30 -13.92 5.09
CA GLY A 149 4.02 -12.68 4.39
C GLY A 149 3.49 -11.55 5.28
N ASP A 150 3.90 -11.47 6.55
CA ASP A 150 3.51 -10.36 7.42
C ASP A 150 4.26 -9.06 7.04
N PRO A 151 3.58 -8.03 6.48
CA PRO A 151 4.21 -6.79 6.08
C PRO A 151 4.46 -5.82 7.25
N THR A 152 4.07 -6.16 8.47
CA THR A 152 4.18 -5.26 9.63
C THR A 152 5.53 -5.34 10.34
N ILE A 153 6.37 -6.31 9.97
CA ILE A 153 7.74 -6.41 10.49
C ILE A 153 8.57 -5.26 9.94
N GLY A 154 8.65 -4.18 10.73
CA GLY A 154 9.28 -2.92 10.34
C GLY A 154 8.90 -1.77 11.24
N GLY A 155 9.38 -0.57 10.93
CA GLY A 155 9.27 0.61 11.79
C GLY A 155 7.86 1.21 11.90
N ARG A 156 6.93 0.92 10.97
CA ARG A 156 5.59 1.55 10.96
C ARG A 156 4.84 1.45 12.29
N PHE A 157 4.96 0.32 12.97
CA PHE A 157 4.26 0.06 14.24
C PHE A 157 5.21 0.00 15.46
N HIS A 158 6.48 0.39 15.26
CA HIS A 158 7.54 0.25 16.24
C HIS A 158 8.41 1.51 16.35
N ASP A 159 7.79 2.69 16.35
CA ASP A 159 8.43 4.01 16.52
C ASP A 159 9.63 4.24 15.59
N GLY A 160 9.54 3.71 14.35
CA GLY A 160 10.58 3.81 13.33
C GLY A 160 11.72 2.79 13.45
N SER A 161 11.68 1.87 14.41
CA SER A 161 12.66 0.78 14.53
C SER A 161 12.29 -0.40 13.63
N ALA A 162 13.04 -0.61 12.56
CA ALA A 162 12.78 -1.69 11.62
C ALA A 162 13.05 -3.08 12.20
N THR A 163 13.89 -3.17 13.24
CA THR A 163 14.31 -4.45 13.84
C THR A 163 13.65 -4.78 15.17
N ALA A 164 12.68 -3.99 15.63
CA ALA A 164 12.06 -4.16 16.95
C ALA A 164 11.49 -5.59 17.16
N VAL A 165 10.78 -6.13 16.18
CA VAL A 165 10.22 -7.49 16.24
C VAL A 165 11.34 -8.54 16.42
N ILE A 166 12.47 -8.37 15.73
CA ILE A 166 13.61 -9.29 15.86
C ILE A 166 14.29 -9.13 17.22
N GLN A 167 14.33 -7.91 17.77
CA GLN A 167 14.85 -7.68 19.13
C GLN A 167 13.97 -8.35 20.18
N ASP A 168 12.63 -8.35 19.99
CA ASP A 168 11.70 -9.10 20.85
C ASP A 168 11.96 -10.62 20.74
N TRP A 169 12.17 -11.14 19.52
CA TRP A 169 12.56 -12.56 19.33
C TRP A 169 13.86 -12.90 20.03
N ALA A 170 14.87 -12.01 19.96
CA ALA A 170 16.15 -12.22 20.66
C ALA A 170 15.95 -12.25 22.18
N ALA A 171 15.08 -11.39 22.72
CA ALA A 171 14.76 -11.40 24.15
C ALA A 171 14.06 -12.71 24.56
N ASP A 172 13.11 -13.20 23.77
CA ASP A 172 12.39 -14.44 24.04
C ASP A 172 13.32 -15.67 23.91
N LEU A 173 14.23 -15.70 22.93
CA LEU A 173 15.25 -16.73 22.80
C LEU A 173 16.19 -16.77 24.02
N LYS A 174 16.63 -15.61 24.52
CA LYS A 174 17.43 -15.51 25.75
C LYS A 174 16.65 -15.97 26.98
N ALA A 175 15.36 -15.61 27.07
CA ALA A 175 14.48 -16.08 28.15
C ALA A 175 14.29 -17.60 28.12
N ALA A 176 14.36 -18.21 26.94
CA ALA A 176 14.40 -19.67 26.77
C ALA A 176 15.79 -20.29 27.09
N GLY A 177 16.77 -19.49 27.49
CA GLY A 177 18.12 -19.91 27.85
C GLY A 177 19.11 -19.96 26.70
N ILE A 178 18.78 -19.47 25.50
CA ILE A 178 19.65 -19.59 24.31
C ILE A 178 20.54 -18.33 24.19
N LYS A 179 21.86 -18.58 24.17
CA LYS A 179 22.90 -17.56 23.93
C LYS A 179 23.73 -17.86 22.68
N THR A 180 23.91 -19.15 22.41
CA THR A 180 24.68 -19.66 21.27
C THR A 180 23.90 -20.75 20.57
N VAL A 181 23.95 -20.79 19.26
CA VAL A 181 23.32 -21.82 18.41
C VAL A 181 24.44 -22.50 17.61
N ARG A 182 24.69 -23.79 17.83
CA ARG A 182 25.70 -24.56 17.08
C ARG A 182 25.26 -24.86 15.65
N GLY A 183 23.98 -25.12 15.47
CA GLY A 183 23.38 -25.41 14.17
C GLY A 183 23.02 -24.17 13.38
N ASN A 184 22.09 -24.33 12.48
CA ASN A 184 21.75 -23.34 11.46
C ASN A 184 20.62 -22.39 11.89
N LEU A 185 20.59 -21.22 11.25
CA LEU A 185 19.46 -20.33 11.22
C LEU A 185 18.70 -20.52 9.89
N ILE A 186 17.53 -21.15 9.97
CA ILE A 186 16.76 -21.62 8.82
C ILE A 186 15.55 -20.72 8.61
N PHE A 187 15.35 -20.28 7.37
CA PHE A 187 14.19 -19.50 6.96
C PHE A 187 13.31 -20.33 6.03
N GLU A 188 12.13 -20.72 6.50
CA GLU A 188 11.13 -21.43 5.71
C GLU A 188 10.19 -20.44 5.02
N HIS A 189 10.23 -20.42 3.68
CA HIS A 189 9.61 -19.36 2.88
C HIS A 189 8.56 -19.83 1.84
N GLY A 190 8.26 -21.11 1.76
CA GLY A 190 7.41 -21.70 0.71
C GLY A 190 5.92 -21.39 0.85
N TYR A 191 5.54 -20.51 1.76
CA TYR A 191 4.15 -20.02 1.84
C TYR A 191 3.76 -19.18 0.61
N PHE A 192 4.73 -18.49 0.00
CA PHE A 192 4.60 -17.82 -1.28
C PHE A 192 5.53 -18.41 -2.32
N ASP A 193 5.25 -18.17 -3.59
CA ASP A 193 6.18 -18.40 -4.68
C ASP A 193 7.41 -17.46 -4.60
N THR A 194 8.39 -17.68 -5.47
CA THR A 194 9.61 -16.88 -5.56
C THR A 194 9.56 -15.80 -6.63
N ASN A 195 8.40 -15.53 -7.20
CA ASN A 195 8.19 -14.36 -8.03
C ASN A 195 7.92 -13.15 -7.14
N TYR A 196 8.92 -12.29 -6.95
CA TYR A 196 8.86 -11.15 -6.00
C TYR A 196 8.33 -9.87 -6.62
N ILE A 197 8.42 -9.73 -7.94
CA ILE A 197 8.01 -8.54 -8.70
C ILE A 197 7.03 -8.98 -9.78
N HIS A 198 5.88 -8.34 -9.87
CA HIS A 198 4.89 -8.68 -10.88
C HIS A 198 5.33 -8.21 -12.27
N ASP A 199 5.26 -9.09 -13.29
CA ASP A 199 5.78 -8.87 -14.64
C ASP A 199 5.18 -7.65 -15.37
N THR A 200 3.97 -7.24 -14.98
CA THR A 200 3.28 -6.10 -15.61
C THR A 200 3.55 -4.76 -14.92
N TRP A 201 4.37 -4.73 -13.87
CA TRP A 201 4.74 -3.48 -13.20
C TRP A 201 5.78 -2.71 -14.04
N PRO A 202 5.75 -1.36 -13.99
CA PRO A 202 6.68 -0.54 -14.78
C PRO A 202 8.14 -0.77 -14.39
N ALA A 203 8.91 -1.33 -15.31
CA ALA A 203 10.31 -1.70 -15.05
C ALA A 203 11.23 -0.51 -14.72
N ASP A 204 10.84 0.72 -15.04
CA ASP A 204 11.59 1.94 -14.73
C ASP A 204 11.31 2.49 -13.31
N GLN A 205 10.40 1.88 -12.57
CA GLN A 205 9.97 2.31 -11.23
C GLN A 205 10.32 1.32 -10.11
N LEU A 206 11.00 0.21 -10.41
CA LEU A 206 11.32 -0.88 -9.47
C LEU A 206 12.19 -0.46 -8.27
N THR A 207 12.72 0.75 -8.22
CA THR A 207 13.42 1.29 -7.04
C THR A 207 12.50 2.09 -6.12
N ALA A 208 11.26 2.35 -6.55
CA ALA A 208 10.29 3.13 -5.79
C ALA A 208 9.54 2.24 -4.77
N TRP A 209 9.35 2.74 -3.57
CA TRP A 209 8.72 2.03 -2.45
C TRP A 209 7.35 1.39 -2.78
N TYR A 210 6.61 1.96 -3.73
CA TYR A 210 5.30 1.46 -4.12
C TYR A 210 5.34 0.27 -5.08
N GLU A 211 6.54 -0.14 -5.55
CA GLU A 211 6.82 -1.37 -6.31
C GLU A 211 7.76 -2.31 -5.53
N ALA A 212 7.65 -2.30 -4.21
CA ALA A 212 8.46 -3.15 -3.34
C ALA A 212 8.22 -4.65 -3.61
N PRO A 213 9.28 -5.49 -3.53
CA PRO A 213 9.16 -6.93 -3.75
C PRO A 213 8.28 -7.60 -2.70
N VAL A 214 7.51 -8.61 -3.13
CA VAL A 214 6.50 -9.33 -2.33
C VAL A 214 7.00 -10.74 -2.06
N ALA A 215 7.19 -11.10 -0.78
CA ALA A 215 7.76 -12.38 -0.39
C ALA A 215 7.17 -12.88 0.93
N ALA A 216 7.34 -14.17 1.23
CA ALA A 216 6.93 -14.77 2.50
C ALA A 216 7.64 -14.14 3.72
N PHE A 217 8.85 -13.63 3.51
CA PHE A 217 9.56 -12.76 4.44
C PHE A 217 9.70 -11.36 3.85
N THR A 218 9.28 -10.38 4.61
CA THR A 218 9.45 -8.96 4.25
C THR A 218 9.82 -8.16 5.49
N MET A 219 10.61 -7.12 5.30
CA MET A 219 11.03 -6.18 6.33
C MET A 219 10.91 -4.77 5.80
N GLN A 220 10.46 -3.84 6.66
CA GLN A 220 10.35 -2.42 6.34
C GLN A 220 9.60 -2.21 5.01
N GLU A 221 8.52 -2.99 4.81
CA GLU A 221 7.67 -2.94 3.60
C GLU A 221 8.43 -3.26 2.29
N GLY A 222 9.43 -4.15 2.36
CA GLY A 222 10.26 -4.52 1.21
C GLY A 222 11.29 -3.45 0.82
N CYS A 223 11.63 -2.55 1.74
CA CYS A 223 12.52 -1.43 1.52
C CYS A 223 13.64 -1.34 2.57
N VAL A 224 14.63 -0.52 2.27
CA VAL A 224 15.53 0.09 3.25
C VAL A 224 15.22 1.59 3.30
N GLU A 225 15.14 2.15 4.50
CA GLU A 225 15.04 3.60 4.67
C GLU A 225 16.43 4.22 4.63
N VAL A 226 16.62 5.16 3.73
CA VAL A 226 17.88 5.91 3.54
C VAL A 226 17.69 7.28 4.15
N ARG A 227 18.42 7.56 5.23
CA ARG A 227 18.41 8.82 5.97
C ARG A 227 19.65 9.64 5.61
N VAL A 228 19.45 10.82 5.01
CA VAL A 228 20.53 11.72 4.62
C VAL A 228 20.51 12.97 5.49
N LEU A 229 21.59 13.20 6.22
CA LEU A 229 21.75 14.34 7.12
C LEU A 229 22.85 15.26 6.60
N PRO A 230 22.69 16.59 6.73
CA PRO A 230 23.79 17.51 6.46
C PRO A 230 24.95 17.31 7.46
N SER A 231 26.17 17.58 7.00
CA SER A 231 27.39 17.69 7.77
C SER A 231 27.87 19.16 7.76
N LYS A 232 29.17 19.41 7.82
CA LYS A 232 29.71 20.76 7.62
C LYS A 232 29.57 21.21 6.16
N PRO A 233 29.39 22.51 5.90
CA PRO A 233 29.29 23.00 4.52
C PRO A 233 30.48 22.55 3.64
N GLY A 234 30.16 22.00 2.46
CA GLY A 234 31.14 21.47 1.52
C GLY A 234 31.56 20.01 1.76
N GLU A 235 31.36 19.47 2.95
CA GLU A 235 31.65 18.05 3.27
C GLU A 235 30.57 17.10 2.75
N ARG A 236 30.88 15.80 2.71
CA ARG A 236 29.90 14.75 2.38
C ARG A 236 28.80 14.71 3.42
N CYS A 237 27.56 14.51 2.98
CA CYS A 237 26.43 14.23 3.85
C CYS A 237 26.64 12.92 4.60
N VAL A 238 26.09 12.83 5.82
CA VAL A 238 26.01 11.56 6.55
C VAL A 238 24.84 10.76 6.01
N VAL A 239 25.08 9.51 5.66
CA VAL A 239 24.03 8.57 5.21
C VAL A 239 23.89 7.45 6.24
N GLN A 240 22.68 7.22 6.70
CA GLN A 240 22.32 6.16 7.62
C GLN A 240 21.25 5.27 6.97
N LEU A 241 21.32 3.97 7.23
CA LEU A 241 20.33 3.00 6.79
C LEU A 241 19.48 2.54 7.98
N GLU A 242 18.18 2.37 7.75
CA GLU A 242 17.28 1.72 8.70
C GLU A 242 16.53 0.58 7.98
N PRO A 243 16.72 -0.67 8.41
CA PRO A 243 17.65 -1.12 9.46
C PRO A 243 19.12 -0.96 9.06
N PRO A 244 20.01 -0.80 10.06
CA PRO A 244 21.45 -0.86 9.81
C PRO A 244 21.84 -2.28 9.44
N THR A 245 22.46 -2.45 8.26
CA THR A 245 22.82 -3.76 7.70
C THR A 245 24.00 -3.67 6.74
N SER A 246 24.80 -4.73 6.67
CA SER A 246 25.84 -4.90 5.67
C SER A 246 25.33 -5.39 4.32
N PHE A 247 24.07 -5.84 4.25
CA PHE A 247 23.44 -6.32 3.01
C PHE A 247 23.25 -5.24 1.95
N VAL A 248 23.16 -3.98 2.37
CA VAL A 248 23.00 -2.82 1.50
C VAL A 248 24.28 -1.98 1.52
N THR A 249 24.85 -1.74 0.34
CA THR A 249 26.02 -0.83 0.18
C THR A 249 25.56 0.56 -0.21
N VAL A 250 26.38 1.60 0.11
CA VAL A 250 26.04 3.01 -0.16
C VAL A 250 27.16 3.70 -0.93
N GLU A 251 26.85 4.13 -2.15
CA GLU A 251 27.68 5.06 -2.93
C GLU A 251 27.26 6.51 -2.62
N ASN A 252 27.99 7.19 -1.74
CA ASN A 252 27.65 8.52 -1.30
C ASN A 252 28.58 9.57 -1.94
N SER A 253 28.01 10.41 -2.80
CA SER A 253 28.66 11.64 -3.33
C SER A 253 27.85 12.90 -3.02
N CYS A 254 26.84 12.82 -2.15
CA CYS A 254 26.07 13.96 -1.69
C CYS A 254 26.91 14.88 -0.80
N ARG A 255 26.76 16.19 -0.98
CA ARG A 255 27.50 17.20 -0.19
C ARG A 255 26.53 18.13 0.54
N THR A 256 26.97 18.57 1.71
CA THR A 256 26.29 19.62 2.44
C THR A 256 26.51 20.96 1.75
N GLY A 257 25.41 21.57 1.29
CA GLY A 257 25.43 22.80 0.48
C GLY A 257 24.03 23.13 -0.03
N GLY A 258 23.93 23.57 -1.29
CA GLY A 258 22.65 23.83 -1.93
C GLY A 258 22.13 22.62 -2.69
N GLY A 259 20.81 22.59 -2.94
CA GLY A 259 20.17 21.59 -3.79
C GLY A 259 19.30 20.58 -3.03
N TYR A 260 19.04 19.46 -3.69
CA TYR A 260 18.26 18.34 -3.14
C TYR A 260 19.04 17.05 -3.34
N PRO A 261 18.97 16.08 -2.41
CA PRO A 261 19.57 14.77 -2.61
C PRO A 261 18.78 14.01 -3.67
N PHE A 262 19.52 13.34 -4.55
CA PHE A 262 18.98 12.32 -5.44
C PHE A 262 19.37 10.96 -4.86
N ILE A 263 18.38 10.16 -4.51
CA ILE A 263 18.55 8.87 -3.86
C ILE A 263 17.87 7.81 -4.71
N THR A 264 18.61 6.78 -5.08
CA THR A 264 18.11 5.63 -5.83
C THR A 264 18.99 4.42 -5.59
N ARG A 265 18.84 3.36 -6.35
CA ARG A 265 19.61 2.12 -6.28
C ARG A 265 20.04 1.71 -7.69
N HIS A 266 21.19 1.09 -7.85
CA HIS A 266 21.52 0.36 -9.08
C HIS A 266 20.56 -0.82 -9.24
N ARG A 267 19.93 -0.93 -10.41
CA ARG A 267 18.99 -2.02 -10.71
C ARG A 267 19.69 -3.37 -10.62
N GLY A 268 19.00 -4.38 -10.08
CA GLY A 268 19.52 -5.72 -9.89
C GLY A 268 20.57 -5.84 -8.79
N THR A 269 20.80 -4.80 -7.99
CA THR A 269 21.76 -4.81 -6.87
C THR A 269 21.14 -4.16 -5.63
N ASN A 270 21.80 -4.30 -4.47
CA ASN A 270 21.47 -3.55 -3.25
C ASN A 270 22.46 -2.40 -2.97
N THR A 271 22.97 -1.78 -4.03
CA THR A 271 23.85 -0.61 -3.93
C THR A 271 23.03 0.66 -4.08
N VAL A 272 22.81 1.37 -2.98
CA VAL A 272 22.13 2.66 -2.91
C VAL A 272 23.06 3.77 -3.36
N ILE A 273 22.58 4.66 -4.22
CA ILE A 273 23.29 5.82 -4.73
C ILE A 273 22.69 7.07 -4.09
N VAL A 274 23.54 7.88 -3.44
CA VAL A 274 23.17 9.18 -2.86
C VAL A 274 24.03 10.28 -3.46
N ARG A 275 23.40 11.18 -4.24
CA ARG A 275 24.08 12.26 -4.97
C ARG A 275 23.43 13.61 -4.72
N GLY A 276 24.03 14.69 -5.22
CA GLY A 276 23.47 16.05 -5.13
C GLY A 276 23.85 16.77 -3.86
N GLY A 277 22.92 17.50 -3.27
CA GLY A 277 23.21 18.31 -2.09
C GLY A 277 22.07 18.37 -1.09
N VAL A 278 22.42 18.69 0.16
CA VAL A 278 21.46 18.91 1.25
C VAL A 278 21.83 20.26 1.90
N PRO A 279 20.89 21.22 2.04
CA PRO A 279 21.18 22.49 2.70
C PRO A 279 21.67 22.28 4.14
N ALA A 280 22.69 23.01 4.55
CA ALA A 280 23.35 22.84 5.87
C ALA A 280 22.41 23.01 7.08
N ARG A 281 21.29 23.76 6.89
CA ARG A 281 20.29 24.00 7.94
C ARG A 281 19.00 23.20 7.73
N SER A 282 18.97 22.28 6.76
CA SER A 282 17.81 21.42 6.58
C SER A 282 17.79 20.31 7.63
N GLY A 283 16.61 19.78 7.90
CA GLY A 283 16.46 18.55 8.65
C GLY A 283 16.92 17.32 7.86
N ARG A 284 16.74 16.17 8.46
CA ARG A 284 16.95 14.85 7.84
C ARG A 284 16.03 14.66 6.63
N THR A 285 16.59 14.18 5.52
CA THR A 285 15.82 13.68 4.37
C THR A 285 15.72 12.17 4.48
N GLU A 286 14.53 11.63 4.31
CA GLU A 286 14.22 10.19 4.40
C GLU A 286 13.61 9.71 3.10
N VAL A 287 14.10 8.60 2.57
CA VAL A 287 13.57 7.96 1.37
C VAL A 287 13.58 6.44 1.55
N PHE A 288 12.47 5.80 1.23
CA PHE A 288 12.38 4.34 1.17
C PHE A 288 12.76 3.86 -0.22
N ILE A 289 13.77 3.01 -0.30
CA ILE A 289 14.27 2.39 -1.53
C ILE A 289 14.05 0.89 -1.44
N THR A 290 13.46 0.31 -2.48
CA THR A 290 13.23 -1.14 -2.56
C THR A 290 14.56 -1.90 -2.52
N ILE A 291 14.51 -3.15 -2.06
CA ILE A 291 15.68 -4.03 -2.04
C ILE A 291 15.52 -5.17 -3.07
N GLU A 292 16.61 -5.78 -3.46
CA GLU A 292 16.63 -7.05 -4.20
C GLU A 292 16.73 -8.21 -3.23
N ASN A 293 16.19 -9.39 -3.62
CA ASN A 293 16.27 -10.62 -2.82
C ASN A 293 15.71 -10.43 -1.39
N PRO A 294 14.40 -10.17 -1.23
CA PRO A 294 13.78 -9.81 0.05
C PRO A 294 14.01 -10.83 1.16
N ILE A 295 14.05 -12.15 0.82
CA ILE A 295 14.26 -13.21 1.81
C ILE A 295 15.70 -13.18 2.33
N HIS A 296 16.69 -13.01 1.44
CA HIS A 296 18.09 -12.88 1.84
C HIS A 296 18.33 -11.63 2.69
N TYR A 297 17.69 -10.52 2.32
CA TYR A 297 17.74 -9.29 3.10
C TYR A 297 17.17 -9.48 4.50
N PHE A 298 15.98 -10.08 4.62
CA PHE A 298 15.36 -10.39 5.90
C PHE A 298 16.26 -11.29 6.74
N ALA A 299 16.84 -12.33 6.14
CA ALA A 299 17.73 -13.28 6.82
C ALA A 299 19.01 -12.60 7.31
N ALA A 300 19.65 -11.77 6.49
CA ALA A 300 20.84 -11.02 6.86
C ALA A 300 20.59 -10.07 8.04
N VAL A 301 19.53 -9.24 7.95
CA VAL A 301 19.16 -8.30 9.02
C VAL A 301 18.79 -9.03 10.30
N THR A 302 18.10 -10.17 10.18
CA THR A 302 17.74 -11.00 11.36
C THR A 302 19.00 -11.52 12.04
N ASN A 303 19.91 -12.12 11.32
CA ASN A 303 21.16 -12.64 11.88
C ASN A 303 22.00 -11.54 12.51
N GLU A 304 22.21 -10.42 11.81
CA GLU A 304 22.94 -9.26 12.33
C GLU A 304 22.30 -8.70 13.60
N THR A 305 20.97 -8.71 13.68
CA THR A 305 20.24 -8.21 14.86
C THR A 305 20.36 -9.18 16.03
N LEU A 306 20.23 -10.51 15.79
CA LEU A 306 20.45 -11.52 16.82
C LEU A 306 21.87 -11.41 17.39
N GLN A 307 22.89 -11.26 16.54
CA GLN A 307 24.27 -11.06 16.97
C GLN A 307 24.46 -9.80 17.83
N ARG A 308 23.91 -8.65 17.38
CA ARG A 308 23.92 -7.39 18.16
C ARG A 308 23.21 -7.56 19.51
N GLN A 309 22.22 -8.42 19.58
CA GLN A 309 21.51 -8.78 20.81
C GLN A 309 22.22 -9.86 21.63
N GLY A 310 23.39 -10.33 21.23
CA GLY A 310 24.21 -11.30 21.98
C GLY A 310 23.77 -12.73 21.81
N ILE A 311 23.12 -13.09 20.70
CA ILE A 311 22.86 -14.46 20.28
C ILE A 311 23.80 -14.81 19.12
N ALA A 312 24.73 -15.74 19.34
CA ALA A 312 25.70 -16.17 18.33
C ALA A 312 25.17 -17.39 17.54
N ILE A 313 25.12 -17.26 16.22
CA ILE A 313 24.84 -18.39 15.31
C ILE A 313 26.18 -18.91 14.77
N GLN A 314 26.53 -20.17 15.07
CA GLN A 314 27.78 -20.78 14.60
C GLN A 314 27.63 -21.51 13.27
N GLY A 315 26.42 -21.99 12.98
CA GLY A 315 26.08 -22.63 11.71
C GLY A 315 25.81 -21.67 10.59
N GLN A 316 25.16 -22.15 9.55
CA GLN A 316 24.87 -21.39 8.33
C GLN A 316 23.45 -20.76 8.35
N ILE A 317 23.26 -19.70 7.57
CA ILE A 317 21.94 -19.19 7.20
C ILE A 317 21.47 -20.02 6.01
N THR A 318 20.30 -20.69 6.13
CA THR A 318 19.71 -21.50 5.07
C THR A 318 18.31 -21.06 4.76
N LEU A 319 17.97 -21.02 3.47
CA LEU A 319 16.65 -20.68 2.96
C LEU A 319 16.03 -21.96 2.38
N VAL A 320 14.87 -22.35 2.86
CA VAL A 320 14.19 -23.57 2.42
C VAL A 320 12.73 -23.28 2.08
N PRO A 321 12.18 -23.86 1.02
CA PRO A 321 10.74 -23.77 0.76
C PRO A 321 9.93 -24.44 1.87
N HIS A 322 10.38 -25.58 2.35
CA HIS A 322 9.73 -26.33 3.42
C HIS A 322 10.74 -27.15 4.20
N ASP A 323 10.54 -27.23 5.51
CA ASP A 323 11.32 -28.12 6.39
C ASP A 323 10.42 -29.26 6.90
N ALA A 324 10.67 -30.46 6.41
CA ALA A 324 9.87 -31.65 6.73
C ALA A 324 10.08 -32.19 8.15
N ARG A 325 11.04 -31.66 8.91
CA ARG A 325 11.29 -32.08 10.31
C ARG A 325 10.12 -31.65 11.19
N THR A 326 9.71 -32.51 12.12
CA THR A 326 8.49 -32.32 12.92
C THR A 326 8.72 -32.00 14.39
N ASP A 327 9.94 -32.15 14.89
CA ASP A 327 10.33 -32.02 16.30
C ASP A 327 10.69 -30.56 16.70
N TRP A 328 10.09 -29.59 16.00
CA TRP A 328 10.26 -28.18 16.26
C TRP A 328 9.40 -27.70 17.43
N ARG A 329 10.01 -26.95 18.35
CA ARG A 329 9.33 -26.30 19.48
C ARG A 329 9.22 -24.79 19.22
N LEU A 330 8.02 -24.26 19.26
CA LEU A 330 7.78 -22.82 19.17
C LEU A 330 8.35 -22.10 20.40
N VAL A 331 9.16 -21.07 20.19
CA VAL A 331 9.67 -20.20 21.24
C VAL A 331 8.86 -18.90 21.28
N THR A 332 8.67 -18.27 20.14
CA THR A 332 7.94 -17.00 20.04
C THR A 332 7.34 -16.83 18.65
N LYS A 333 6.41 -15.90 18.53
CA LYS A 333 5.81 -15.53 17.25
C LYS A 333 5.48 -14.03 17.22
N HIS A 334 5.56 -13.44 16.04
CA HIS A 334 4.91 -12.17 15.73
C HIS A 334 3.60 -12.48 15.00
N SER A 335 2.52 -11.81 15.37
CA SER A 335 1.19 -12.01 14.75
C SER A 335 0.50 -10.68 14.55
N THR A 336 -0.09 -10.49 13.37
CA THR A 336 -0.84 -9.28 13.03
C THR A 336 -2.23 -9.64 12.52
N PRO A 337 -3.31 -9.09 13.13
CA PRO A 337 -4.66 -9.29 12.64
C PRO A 337 -4.87 -8.69 11.25
N LEU A 338 -5.63 -9.38 10.40
CA LEU A 338 -5.96 -8.92 9.04
C LEU A 338 -6.60 -7.52 9.04
N SER A 339 -7.38 -7.18 10.05
CA SER A 339 -8.00 -5.85 10.20
C SER A 339 -6.99 -4.70 10.17
N ILE A 340 -5.79 -4.89 10.75
CA ILE A 340 -4.69 -3.91 10.71
C ILE A 340 -4.16 -3.77 9.27
N LEU A 341 -3.96 -4.89 8.57
CA LEU A 341 -3.50 -4.87 7.19
C LEU A 341 -4.50 -4.16 6.28
N VAL A 342 -5.78 -4.49 6.42
CA VAL A 342 -6.88 -3.85 5.68
C VAL A 342 -6.92 -2.34 5.93
N TYR A 343 -6.74 -1.90 7.17
CA TYR A 343 -6.65 -0.48 7.50
C TYR A 343 -5.51 0.20 6.75
N VAL A 344 -4.29 -0.35 6.79
CA VAL A 344 -3.14 0.23 6.09
C VAL A 344 -3.35 0.24 4.56
N ILE A 345 -3.90 -0.84 4.01
CA ILE A 345 -4.19 -0.95 2.58
C ILE A 345 -5.14 0.16 2.12
N ASN A 346 -6.25 0.32 2.79
CA ASN A 346 -7.28 1.25 2.36
C ASN A 346 -6.95 2.70 2.75
N LYS A 347 -6.57 2.95 4.01
CA LYS A 347 -6.30 4.27 4.57
C LYS A 347 -5.04 4.91 3.97
N LYS A 348 -3.92 4.20 3.96
CA LYS A 348 -2.64 4.69 3.45
C LYS A 348 -2.41 4.38 1.97
N SER A 349 -3.30 3.57 1.37
CA SER A 349 -3.17 3.10 -0.02
C SER A 349 -1.89 2.29 -0.27
N GLN A 350 -1.40 1.55 0.74
CA GLN A 350 -0.14 0.83 0.68
C GLN A 350 -0.22 -0.35 -0.29
N ASN A 351 0.65 -0.33 -1.34
CA ASN A 351 0.66 -1.36 -2.39
C ASN A 351 1.18 -2.69 -1.84
N HIS A 352 2.34 -2.64 -1.18
CA HIS A 352 3.01 -3.84 -0.66
C HIS A 352 2.07 -4.68 0.23
N TYR A 353 1.33 -4.04 1.15
CA TYR A 353 0.33 -4.72 1.99
C TYR A 353 -0.79 -5.36 1.15
N ALA A 354 -1.25 -4.68 0.10
CA ALA A 354 -2.31 -5.21 -0.76
C ALA A 354 -1.85 -6.46 -1.52
N GLU A 355 -0.62 -6.47 -2.00
CA GLU A 355 -0.04 -7.63 -2.68
C GLU A 355 0.22 -8.79 -1.71
N GLN A 356 0.73 -8.50 -0.51
CA GLN A 356 0.89 -9.52 0.53
C GLN A 356 -0.45 -10.18 0.86
N VAL A 357 -1.50 -9.38 1.11
CA VAL A 357 -2.84 -9.90 1.42
C VAL A 357 -3.43 -10.69 0.25
N LEU A 358 -3.21 -10.26 -1.00
CA LEU A 358 -3.64 -11.02 -2.17
C LEU A 358 -2.99 -12.41 -2.22
N LYS A 359 -1.66 -12.49 -2.03
CA LYS A 359 -0.95 -13.78 -2.00
C LYS A 359 -1.34 -14.63 -0.79
N ILE A 360 -1.61 -14.02 0.39
CA ILE A 360 -2.15 -14.73 1.56
C ILE A 360 -3.49 -15.37 1.23
N VAL A 361 -4.40 -14.64 0.58
CA VAL A 361 -5.70 -15.20 0.14
C VAL A 361 -5.49 -16.40 -0.77
N GLY A 362 -4.58 -16.34 -1.74
CA GLY A 362 -4.24 -17.47 -2.61
C GLY A 362 -3.65 -18.66 -1.82
N ALA A 363 -2.70 -18.39 -0.92
CA ALA A 363 -2.06 -19.43 -0.10
C ALA A 363 -3.06 -20.15 0.82
N GLU A 364 -3.95 -19.42 1.48
CA GLU A 364 -4.92 -20.01 2.40
C GLU A 364 -6.06 -20.75 1.67
N MET A 365 -6.61 -20.14 0.64
CA MET A 365 -7.81 -20.66 -0.02
C MET A 365 -7.51 -21.69 -1.11
N ARG A 366 -6.35 -21.55 -1.81
CA ARG A 366 -5.97 -22.41 -2.95
C ARG A 366 -4.71 -23.22 -2.75
N LYS A 367 -4.00 -23.02 -1.65
CA LYS A 367 -2.62 -23.52 -1.45
C LYS A 367 -1.63 -23.03 -2.53
N ASP A 368 -1.92 -21.85 -3.07
CA ASP A 368 -1.15 -21.21 -4.12
C ASP A 368 -0.87 -19.74 -3.73
N GLY A 369 0.26 -19.51 -3.08
CA GLY A 369 0.72 -18.19 -2.63
C GLY A 369 1.34 -17.35 -3.74
N SER A 370 0.78 -17.41 -4.95
CA SER A 370 1.16 -16.61 -6.12
C SER A 370 0.15 -15.49 -6.42
N TRP A 371 0.50 -14.56 -7.33
CA TRP A 371 -0.48 -13.62 -7.87
C TRP A 371 -1.61 -14.32 -8.62
N ALA A 372 -1.29 -15.41 -9.33
CA ALA A 372 -2.28 -16.20 -10.05
C ALA A 372 -3.30 -16.82 -9.09
N GLY A 373 -2.83 -17.46 -8.01
CA GLY A 373 -3.70 -18.05 -6.98
C GLY A 373 -4.59 -17.00 -6.31
N GLY A 374 -3.99 -15.87 -5.90
CA GLY A 374 -4.71 -14.78 -5.24
C GLY A 374 -5.76 -14.12 -6.13
N THR A 375 -5.41 -13.79 -7.38
CA THR A 375 -6.34 -13.14 -8.32
C THR A 375 -7.46 -14.08 -8.77
N ALA A 376 -7.17 -15.38 -8.94
CA ALA A 376 -8.18 -16.39 -9.25
C ALA A 376 -9.22 -16.50 -8.11
N GLU A 377 -8.77 -16.54 -6.85
CA GLU A 377 -9.67 -16.62 -5.70
C GLU A 377 -10.54 -15.37 -5.56
N VAL A 378 -9.94 -14.18 -5.65
CA VAL A 378 -10.69 -12.92 -5.59
C VAL A 378 -11.72 -12.84 -6.71
N LYS A 379 -11.37 -13.26 -7.93
CA LYS A 379 -12.31 -13.28 -9.07
C LYS A 379 -13.45 -14.27 -8.84
N GLU A 380 -13.15 -15.48 -8.39
CA GLU A 380 -14.16 -16.48 -8.10
C GLU A 380 -15.13 -16.01 -7.02
N TRP A 381 -14.62 -15.48 -5.90
CA TRP A 381 -15.42 -14.92 -4.83
C TRP A 381 -16.34 -13.79 -5.34
N LEU A 382 -15.82 -12.86 -6.14
CA LEU A 382 -16.59 -11.75 -6.71
C LEU A 382 -17.71 -12.23 -7.63
N THR A 383 -17.45 -13.22 -8.46
CA THR A 383 -18.47 -13.73 -9.41
C THR A 383 -19.52 -14.59 -8.72
N THR A 384 -19.12 -15.43 -7.77
CA THR A 384 -20.01 -16.42 -7.15
C THR A 384 -20.76 -15.89 -5.92
N LYS A 385 -20.14 -15.06 -5.11
CA LYS A 385 -20.71 -14.53 -3.86
C LYS A 385 -21.27 -13.12 -3.99
N VAL A 386 -20.57 -12.24 -4.69
CA VAL A 386 -20.98 -10.85 -4.87
C VAL A 386 -21.89 -10.68 -6.08
N GLY A 387 -21.78 -11.57 -7.07
CA GLY A 387 -22.57 -11.54 -8.30
C GLY A 387 -22.07 -10.55 -9.35
N VAL A 388 -20.78 -10.23 -9.34
CA VAL A 388 -20.17 -9.39 -10.38
C VAL A 388 -20.08 -10.18 -11.70
N PRO A 389 -20.56 -9.64 -12.83
CA PRO A 389 -20.40 -10.31 -14.12
C PRO A 389 -18.93 -10.55 -14.46
N ALA A 390 -18.59 -11.76 -14.90
CA ALA A 390 -17.22 -12.20 -15.09
C ALA A 390 -16.43 -11.37 -16.13
N ASN A 391 -17.12 -10.72 -17.07
CA ASN A 391 -16.56 -9.83 -18.08
C ASN A 391 -16.33 -8.39 -17.57
N GLU A 392 -16.83 -8.06 -16.39
CA GLU A 392 -16.69 -6.72 -15.80
C GLU A 392 -15.50 -6.60 -14.83
N PHE A 393 -14.85 -7.71 -14.52
CA PHE A 393 -13.72 -7.75 -13.60
C PHE A 393 -12.61 -8.69 -14.08
N SER A 394 -11.41 -8.16 -14.24
CA SER A 394 -10.20 -8.92 -14.60
C SER A 394 -9.02 -8.42 -13.73
N PRO A 395 -8.76 -9.08 -12.60
CA PRO A 395 -7.65 -8.74 -11.73
C PRO A 395 -6.32 -9.23 -12.31
N THR A 396 -5.27 -8.47 -12.11
CA THR A 396 -3.89 -8.81 -12.46
C THR A 396 -3.01 -8.78 -11.20
N ASP A 397 -3.23 -7.81 -10.31
CA ASP A 397 -2.56 -7.66 -9.02
C ASP A 397 -3.56 -7.20 -7.94
N GLY A 398 -3.09 -7.10 -6.69
CA GLY A 398 -3.92 -6.72 -5.55
C GLY A 398 -4.01 -5.22 -5.31
N SER A 399 -3.03 -4.45 -5.75
CA SER A 399 -2.91 -3.03 -5.43
C SER A 399 -3.50 -2.08 -6.49
N GLY A 400 -3.64 -2.56 -7.73
CA GLY A 400 -4.00 -1.74 -8.89
C GLY A 400 -2.80 -1.03 -9.53
N MET A 401 -1.59 -1.47 -9.25
CA MET A 401 -0.38 -0.96 -9.89
C MET A 401 -0.29 -1.39 -11.36
N SER A 402 -0.65 -2.64 -11.64
CA SER A 402 -0.75 -3.16 -13.00
C SER A 402 -1.79 -2.40 -13.82
N ARG A 403 -1.36 -1.91 -14.99
CA ARG A 403 -2.26 -1.27 -15.95
C ARG A 403 -3.20 -2.26 -16.65
N ASN A 404 -3.01 -3.56 -16.42
CA ASN A 404 -3.83 -4.62 -17.01
C ASN A 404 -5.07 -4.95 -16.18
N ASN A 405 -5.15 -4.50 -14.92
CA ASN A 405 -6.38 -4.60 -14.13
C ASN A 405 -7.55 -3.94 -14.86
N ARG A 406 -8.73 -4.60 -14.82
CA ARG A 406 -9.99 -4.07 -15.36
C ARG A 406 -11.10 -4.24 -14.35
N ALA A 407 -11.87 -3.17 -14.14
CA ALA A 407 -13.11 -3.22 -13.38
C ALA A 407 -14.09 -2.16 -13.90
N SER A 408 -15.38 -2.47 -13.93
CA SER A 408 -16.45 -1.54 -14.25
C SER A 408 -16.94 -0.79 -13.00
N ALA A 409 -17.63 0.33 -13.17
CA ALA A 409 -18.32 0.98 -12.05
C ALA A 409 -19.37 0.06 -11.43
N ASN A 410 -20.10 -0.71 -12.23
CA ASN A 410 -21.08 -1.69 -11.75
C ASN A 410 -20.43 -2.79 -10.88
N ALA A 411 -19.21 -3.23 -11.20
CA ALA A 411 -18.47 -4.18 -10.36
C ALA A 411 -18.17 -3.59 -8.97
N PHE A 412 -17.77 -2.32 -8.89
CA PHE A 412 -17.58 -1.62 -7.61
C PHE A 412 -18.89 -1.43 -6.86
N ILE A 413 -19.97 -1.02 -7.53
CA ILE A 413 -21.28 -0.86 -6.90
C ILE A 413 -21.78 -2.19 -6.34
N SER A 414 -21.64 -3.29 -7.08
CA SER A 414 -22.01 -4.64 -6.61
C SER A 414 -21.24 -5.01 -5.35
N LEU A 415 -19.93 -4.78 -5.33
CA LEU A 415 -19.08 -4.98 -4.16
C LEU A 415 -19.52 -4.12 -2.96
N LEU A 416 -19.73 -2.82 -3.17
CA LEU A 416 -20.08 -1.87 -2.11
C LEU A 416 -21.46 -2.21 -1.53
N ARG A 417 -22.44 -2.56 -2.36
CA ARG A 417 -23.77 -3.04 -1.91
C ARG A 417 -23.68 -4.33 -1.10
N TYR A 418 -22.85 -5.28 -1.53
CA TYR A 418 -22.59 -6.52 -0.81
C TYR A 418 -21.97 -6.23 0.56
N ARG A 419 -20.94 -5.38 0.62
CA ARG A 419 -20.28 -5.00 1.88
C ARG A 419 -21.19 -4.23 2.82
N TRP A 420 -22.07 -3.38 2.31
CA TRP A 420 -23.03 -2.63 3.11
C TRP A 420 -24.00 -3.51 3.90
N LYS A 421 -24.34 -4.67 3.34
CA LYS A 421 -25.22 -5.68 3.96
C LYS A 421 -24.46 -6.74 4.76
N SER A 422 -23.15 -6.74 4.72
CA SER A 422 -22.28 -7.74 5.36
C SER A 422 -22.21 -7.53 6.88
N PRO A 423 -22.01 -8.59 7.69
CA PRO A 423 -21.68 -8.46 9.11
C PRO A 423 -20.38 -7.70 9.37
N TRP A 424 -19.48 -7.65 8.37
CA TRP A 424 -18.19 -6.95 8.43
C TRP A 424 -18.24 -5.56 7.79
N ARG A 425 -19.43 -4.90 7.74
CA ARG A 425 -19.59 -3.57 7.17
C ARG A 425 -18.71 -2.54 7.87
N GLU A 426 -18.70 -2.56 9.20
CA GLU A 426 -17.99 -1.55 9.98
C GLU A 426 -16.48 -1.66 9.83
N GLU A 427 -15.92 -2.87 9.83
CA GLU A 427 -14.50 -3.14 9.60
C GLU A 427 -14.07 -2.63 8.23
N PHE A 428 -14.89 -2.86 7.20
CA PHE A 428 -14.60 -2.39 5.85
C PHE A 428 -14.72 -0.87 5.73
N VAL A 429 -15.83 -0.27 6.18
CA VAL A 429 -16.09 1.17 6.06
C VAL A 429 -15.10 1.99 6.89
N SER A 430 -14.79 1.58 8.12
CA SER A 430 -13.82 2.28 8.99
C SER A 430 -12.39 2.26 8.45
N SER A 431 -12.06 1.27 7.63
CA SER A 431 -10.75 1.20 6.95
C SER A 431 -10.60 2.22 5.83
N LEU A 432 -11.71 2.77 5.29
CA LEU A 432 -11.65 3.72 4.18
C LEU A 432 -11.19 5.12 4.63
N PRO A 433 -10.49 5.86 3.77
CA PRO A 433 -10.36 7.31 3.92
C PRO A 433 -11.71 8.01 3.93
N TYR A 434 -11.84 9.07 4.71
CA TYR A 434 -13.04 9.92 4.69
C TYR A 434 -12.72 11.35 4.24
N SER A 435 -13.74 12.11 3.82
CA SER A 435 -13.56 13.50 3.40
C SER A 435 -13.05 14.36 4.55
N GLY A 436 -11.89 15.02 4.36
CA GLY A 436 -11.19 15.77 5.40
C GLY A 436 -10.35 14.92 6.34
N ASP A 437 -10.08 13.66 6.03
CA ASP A 437 -9.25 12.74 6.81
C ASP A 437 -7.77 13.16 6.78
N PRO A 438 -7.19 13.66 7.89
CA PRO A 438 -5.81 14.14 7.92
C PRO A 438 -4.77 13.03 7.64
N ASP A 439 -5.14 11.77 7.88
CA ASP A 439 -4.27 10.62 7.73
C ASP A 439 -4.27 10.02 6.31
N SER A 440 -4.95 10.65 5.36
CA SER A 440 -5.10 10.12 4.01
C SER A 440 -4.92 11.19 2.93
N LYS A 441 -4.71 10.72 1.69
CA LYS A 441 -4.68 11.61 0.50
C LYS A 441 -6.03 12.30 0.23
N PHE A 442 -7.11 11.85 0.85
CA PHE A 442 -8.45 12.46 0.76
C PHE A 442 -8.64 13.61 1.76
N GLY A 443 -7.68 13.87 2.64
CA GLY A 443 -7.75 14.85 3.72
C GLY A 443 -7.91 16.30 3.27
N ASN A 444 -7.46 16.66 2.08
CA ASN A 444 -7.58 18.01 1.56
C ASN A 444 -8.86 18.24 0.73
N ARG A 445 -9.65 17.19 0.49
CA ARG A 445 -10.88 17.26 -0.30
C ARG A 445 -12.10 17.26 0.62
N LEU A 446 -13.08 18.12 0.30
CA LEU A 446 -14.37 18.22 1.01
C LEU A 446 -14.22 18.32 2.55
N LYS A 447 -13.18 19.00 3.04
CA LYS A 447 -12.79 19.03 4.46
C LYS A 447 -13.60 20.02 5.33
N ARG A 448 -14.49 20.80 4.75
CA ARG A 448 -15.30 21.79 5.48
C ARG A 448 -16.75 21.35 5.57
N PRO A 449 -17.49 21.72 6.63
CA PRO A 449 -18.93 21.52 6.68
C PRO A 449 -19.64 22.11 5.45
N PRO A 450 -20.72 21.49 4.95
CA PRO A 450 -21.36 20.26 5.44
C PRO A 450 -20.74 18.97 4.90
N PHE A 451 -19.62 19.02 4.20
CA PHE A 451 -19.05 17.91 3.43
C PHE A 451 -18.06 17.04 4.20
N ALA A 452 -17.47 17.59 5.28
CA ALA A 452 -16.51 16.85 6.09
C ALA A 452 -17.13 15.59 6.70
N ARG A 453 -16.41 14.46 6.62
CA ARG A 453 -16.85 13.15 7.12
C ARG A 453 -18.13 12.60 6.48
N GLN A 454 -18.56 13.11 5.34
CA GLN A 454 -19.73 12.59 4.62
C GLN A 454 -19.36 11.55 3.57
N VAL A 455 -18.11 11.49 3.13
CA VAL A 455 -17.65 10.55 2.10
C VAL A 455 -16.63 9.60 2.70
N TYR A 456 -16.82 8.29 2.50
CA TYR A 456 -15.90 7.22 2.87
C TYR A 456 -15.51 6.48 1.58
N ALA A 457 -14.30 6.74 1.07
CA ALA A 457 -13.96 6.26 -0.27
C ALA A 457 -12.47 5.99 -0.47
N LYS A 458 -12.18 5.02 -1.32
CA LYS A 458 -10.84 4.73 -1.79
C LYS A 458 -10.50 5.58 -3.01
N THR A 459 -9.40 6.30 -2.95
CA THR A 459 -8.82 7.01 -4.09
C THR A 459 -7.94 6.11 -4.94
N GLY A 460 -7.87 6.35 -6.25
CA GLY A 460 -6.95 5.71 -7.17
C GLY A 460 -6.30 6.70 -8.12
N TYR A 461 -4.98 6.59 -8.30
CA TYR A 461 -4.24 7.39 -9.26
C TYR A 461 -3.04 6.62 -9.80
N ILE A 462 -2.97 6.51 -11.11
CA ILE A 462 -1.75 6.28 -11.90
C ILE A 462 -1.82 7.20 -13.12
N SER A 463 -0.71 7.43 -13.80
CA SER A 463 -0.68 8.33 -14.97
C SER A 463 -1.78 7.99 -15.98
N GLY A 464 -2.69 8.94 -16.26
CA GLY A 464 -3.82 8.78 -17.18
C GLY A 464 -5.03 8.04 -16.61
N VAL A 465 -5.04 7.72 -15.30
CA VAL A 465 -6.15 7.03 -14.60
C VAL A 465 -6.45 7.72 -13.28
N ILE A 466 -7.72 8.04 -13.06
CA ILE A 466 -8.24 8.53 -11.78
C ILE A 466 -9.45 7.69 -11.40
N GLY A 467 -9.59 7.35 -10.12
CA GLY A 467 -10.74 6.63 -9.61
C GLY A 467 -11.07 7.03 -8.16
N LEU A 468 -12.38 7.03 -7.87
CA LEU A 468 -12.91 7.21 -6.52
C LEU A 468 -14.15 6.36 -6.37
N SER A 469 -14.15 5.44 -5.38
CA SER A 469 -15.28 4.54 -5.14
C SER A 469 -15.51 4.35 -3.65
N GLY A 470 -16.77 4.33 -3.22
CA GLY A 470 -17.11 4.22 -1.81
C GLY A 470 -18.55 4.62 -1.51
N TYR A 471 -18.73 5.19 -0.32
CA TYR A 471 -20.02 5.59 0.24
C TYR A 471 -20.09 7.09 0.48
N VAL A 472 -21.28 7.67 0.32
CA VAL A 472 -21.54 9.07 0.64
C VAL A 472 -22.86 9.20 1.40
N HIS A 473 -22.81 9.91 2.52
CA HIS A 473 -23.95 10.21 3.38
C HIS A 473 -24.53 11.58 2.97
N ALA A 474 -25.79 11.58 2.60
CA ALA A 474 -26.52 12.81 2.25
C ALA A 474 -27.09 13.49 3.52
N GLN A 475 -27.37 14.79 3.43
CA GLN A 475 -28.02 15.54 4.51
C GLN A 475 -29.45 15.04 4.81
N SER A 476 -30.09 14.37 3.85
CA SER A 476 -31.39 13.71 4.02
C SER A 476 -31.34 12.49 4.95
N GLY A 477 -30.15 12.01 5.31
CA GLY A 477 -29.94 10.75 6.03
C GLY A 477 -29.74 9.52 5.13
N LYS A 478 -29.98 9.63 3.83
CA LYS A 478 -29.74 8.55 2.88
C LYS A 478 -28.25 8.29 2.68
N VAL A 479 -27.93 7.07 2.29
CA VAL A 479 -26.56 6.65 1.94
C VAL A 479 -26.54 6.13 0.52
N TYR A 480 -25.55 6.59 -0.25
CA TYR A 480 -25.34 6.19 -1.63
C TYR A 480 -24.01 5.46 -1.76
N ALA A 481 -23.99 4.40 -2.57
CA ALA A 481 -22.75 3.83 -3.10
C ALA A 481 -22.43 4.53 -4.43
N PHE A 482 -21.15 4.81 -4.65
CA PHE A 482 -20.71 5.43 -5.89
C PHE A 482 -19.38 4.86 -6.38
N SER A 483 -19.19 4.89 -7.70
CA SER A 483 -17.92 4.61 -8.35
C SER A 483 -17.72 5.54 -9.53
N PHE A 484 -16.61 6.28 -9.51
CA PHE A 484 -16.18 7.21 -10.54
C PHE A 484 -14.82 6.78 -11.06
N LEU A 485 -14.75 6.33 -12.32
CA LEU A 485 -13.53 5.86 -12.96
C LEU A 485 -13.29 6.62 -14.25
N PHE A 486 -12.12 7.24 -14.37
CA PHE A 486 -11.73 8.03 -15.53
C PHE A 486 -10.37 7.57 -16.05
N ASN A 487 -10.35 7.10 -17.29
CA ASN A 487 -9.16 6.69 -18.00
C ASN A 487 -8.96 7.56 -19.25
N ARG A 488 -7.71 7.78 -19.67
CA ARG A 488 -7.39 8.51 -20.91
C ARG A 488 -8.12 9.85 -21.04
N TYR A 489 -8.25 10.57 -19.93
CA TYR A 489 -8.91 11.89 -19.95
C TYR A 489 -8.05 12.91 -20.73
N ASN A 490 -8.74 13.77 -21.53
CA ASN A 490 -8.12 14.82 -22.33
C ASN A 490 -8.04 16.17 -21.60
N THR A 491 -8.48 16.23 -20.36
CA THR A 491 -8.44 17.39 -19.47
C THR A 491 -7.31 17.27 -18.46
N GLY A 492 -7.03 18.32 -17.71
CA GLY A 492 -6.08 18.22 -16.59
C GLY A 492 -6.64 17.39 -15.43
N VAL A 493 -5.76 16.79 -14.64
CA VAL A 493 -6.09 15.99 -13.42
C VAL A 493 -7.06 16.73 -12.49
N PHE A 494 -6.85 18.04 -12.27
CA PHE A 494 -7.72 18.87 -11.42
C PHE A 494 -9.13 19.01 -11.94
N ALA A 495 -9.35 18.96 -13.26
CA ALA A 495 -10.71 19.01 -13.83
C ALA A 495 -11.51 17.75 -13.46
N VAL A 496 -10.85 16.59 -13.44
CA VAL A 496 -11.47 15.32 -13.02
C VAL A 496 -11.76 15.34 -11.52
N TYR A 497 -10.80 15.77 -10.68
CA TYR A 497 -11.04 15.90 -9.23
C TYR A 497 -12.17 16.88 -8.90
N ASN A 498 -12.27 18.01 -9.63
CA ASN A 498 -13.36 18.95 -9.45
C ASN A 498 -14.71 18.31 -9.83
N LEU A 499 -14.77 17.50 -10.90
CA LEU A 499 -16.00 16.80 -11.26
C LEU A 499 -16.41 15.79 -10.17
N GLU A 500 -15.45 15.00 -9.64
CA GLU A 500 -15.72 14.10 -8.53
C GLU A 500 -16.27 14.86 -7.31
N ASP A 501 -15.64 16.00 -6.97
CA ASP A 501 -16.09 16.83 -5.83
C ASP A 501 -17.47 17.45 -6.05
N GLU A 502 -17.80 17.91 -7.27
CA GLU A 502 -19.12 18.45 -7.57
C GLU A 502 -20.21 17.36 -7.53
N LEU A 503 -19.94 16.16 -8.05
CA LEU A 503 -20.85 15.02 -7.92
C LEU A 503 -21.14 14.71 -6.45
N LEU A 504 -20.09 14.61 -5.62
CA LEU A 504 -20.22 14.32 -4.18
C LEU A 504 -20.97 15.44 -3.44
N LYS A 505 -20.68 16.72 -3.74
CA LYS A 505 -21.39 17.84 -3.14
C LYS A 505 -22.86 17.83 -3.49
N GLU A 506 -23.21 17.50 -4.73
CA GLU A 506 -24.59 17.38 -5.17
C GLU A 506 -25.34 16.30 -4.40
N ILE A 507 -24.70 15.09 -4.27
CA ILE A 507 -25.29 13.99 -3.50
C ILE A 507 -25.49 14.39 -2.03
N ILE A 508 -24.48 15.02 -1.41
CA ILE A 508 -24.56 15.41 0.01
C ILE A 508 -25.70 16.40 0.27
N ARG A 509 -25.89 17.38 -0.63
CA ARG A 509 -26.89 18.46 -0.43
C ARG A 509 -28.31 18.04 -0.76
N SER A 510 -28.49 17.23 -1.77
CA SER A 510 -29.79 17.04 -2.44
C SER A 510 -30.23 15.58 -2.54
N GLY A 511 -29.36 14.63 -2.16
CA GLY A 511 -29.62 13.20 -2.22
C GLY A 511 -30.55 12.64 -1.15
#